data_1e6836ffcc6c6298a5f9078c6457493f
#
_entry.id   1e6836ffcc6c6298a5f9078c6457493f
#
_cell.length_a   1.000
_cell.length_b   1.000
_cell.length_c   1.000
_cell.angle_alpha   90.00
_cell.angle_beta   90.00
_cell.angle_gamma   90.00
#
_symmetry.space_group_name_H-M   'P 1'
#
loop_
_entity.id
_entity.type
_entity.pdbx_description
1 polymer ?
#
loop_
_entity_poly.entity_id
_entity_poly.type
_entity_poly.pdbx_seq_one_letter_code
_entity_poly.pdbx_strand_id
1 'polypeptide(L)'
;MSPHDEAWCSTLVPEEFLRRGAPSISTEDIPACPVCGASQFETFAVGFDYEYLTCRNPWRFVQCRECQHVWLHPRPAVTELSVIYPPTYYAYNYETLNPVARKAKELLDHRKIAGIVRHCPAPPRSYLDVGCGNGRVLRVMEGRGVPRAALYGLELDERVVNNLREQGYTGVLCERAEAVTSFPEGGIDLATMFHVIEHVDNPAAVVSRIRRWLSPGGIFALETPSLESWDAHLFHRTYWGGYHIPRHWNLFTPGSIARLLQNNGLEVLATLFLTGHSFWMYSLHHVVRFKGGSRPRSGTWFNPNRSLVGVAGFTALDLLRSSLGAKTSAMLVICRKPA
;
A
#
# COMPACT_ATOMS: atom_id res chain seq x y z
N MET A 1 -18.19 -19.37 1.65
CA MET A 1 -18.50 -18.87 0.29
C MET A 1 -19.93 -19.24 -0.03
N SER A 2 -20.74 -18.34 -0.59
CA SER A 2 -22.06 -18.74 -1.06
C SER A 2 -21.92 -19.62 -2.31
N PRO A 3 -22.91 -20.50 -2.63
CA PRO A 3 -22.87 -21.29 -3.88
C PRO A 3 -22.74 -20.42 -5.14
N HIS A 4 -23.17 -19.17 -5.10
CA HIS A 4 -23.01 -18.19 -6.16
C HIS A 4 -21.55 -17.71 -6.31
N ASP A 5 -20.81 -17.55 -5.20
CA ASP A 5 -19.42 -17.14 -5.22
C ASP A 5 -18.51 -18.25 -5.77
N GLU A 6 -18.81 -19.52 -5.46
CA GLU A 6 -18.08 -20.69 -5.98
C GLU A 6 -18.30 -20.92 -7.48
N ALA A 7 -19.56 -20.83 -7.92
CA ALA A 7 -19.90 -20.97 -9.33
C ALA A 7 -19.26 -19.86 -10.18
N TRP A 8 -19.13 -18.64 -9.64
CA TRP A 8 -18.52 -17.52 -10.33
C TRP A 8 -16.98 -17.68 -10.45
N CYS A 9 -16.32 -18.14 -9.38
CA CYS A 9 -14.88 -18.41 -9.37
C CYS A 9 -14.45 -19.53 -10.34
N SER A 10 -15.30 -20.57 -10.52
CA SER A 10 -14.96 -21.71 -11.37
C SER A 10 -15.10 -21.43 -12.88
N THR A 11 -15.90 -20.43 -13.27
CA THR A 11 -16.22 -20.12 -14.67
C THR A 11 -15.37 -19.05 -15.30
N LEU A 12 -14.53 -18.33 -14.57
CA LEU A 12 -13.93 -17.06 -15.02
C LEU A 12 -12.41 -16.97 -14.96
N VAL A 13 -11.67 -18.09 -14.81
CA VAL A 13 -10.20 -18.02 -14.96
C VAL A 13 -9.90 -17.55 -16.38
N PRO A 14 -9.33 -16.35 -16.57
CA PRO A 14 -9.08 -15.84 -17.91
C PRO A 14 -8.11 -16.78 -18.64
N GLU A 15 -8.39 -17.11 -19.91
CA GLU A 15 -7.61 -18.03 -20.72
C GLU A 15 -6.11 -17.67 -20.75
N GLU A 16 -5.77 -16.41 -20.57
CA GLU A 16 -4.39 -15.93 -20.54
C GLU A 16 -3.57 -16.54 -19.40
N PHE A 17 -4.19 -16.79 -18.22
CA PHE A 17 -3.52 -17.44 -17.10
C PHE A 17 -3.17 -18.90 -17.41
N LEU A 18 -4.09 -19.58 -18.09
CA LEU A 18 -3.86 -20.97 -18.51
C LEU A 18 -2.77 -21.07 -19.58
N ARG A 19 -2.79 -20.16 -20.56
CA ARG A 19 -1.74 -20.11 -21.62
C ARG A 19 -0.35 -19.82 -21.06
N ARG A 20 -0.25 -19.05 -19.99
CA ARG A 20 1.03 -18.73 -19.35
C ARG A 20 1.51 -19.81 -18.40
N GLY A 21 0.69 -20.83 -18.13
CA GLY A 21 1.02 -21.84 -17.14
C GLY A 21 1.12 -21.28 -15.72
N ALA A 22 0.36 -20.22 -15.42
CA ALA A 22 0.38 -19.63 -14.07
C ALA A 22 0.03 -20.69 -13.01
N PRO A 23 0.82 -20.84 -11.93
CA PRO A 23 0.57 -21.86 -10.92
C PRO A 23 -0.67 -21.53 -10.08
N SER A 24 -1.23 -22.54 -9.41
CA SER A 24 -2.02 -22.31 -8.21
C SER A 24 -1.07 -22.26 -7.01
N ILE A 25 -1.27 -21.33 -6.11
CA ILE A 25 -0.44 -21.12 -4.92
C ILE A 25 -1.21 -21.44 -3.64
N SER A 26 -0.49 -21.70 -2.56
CA SER A 26 -1.05 -21.99 -1.24
C SER A 26 -1.70 -20.75 -0.63
N THR A 27 -2.76 -20.97 0.16
CA THR A 27 -3.53 -19.88 0.78
C THR A 27 -3.69 -20.11 2.28
N GLU A 28 -3.93 -19.02 3.01
CA GLU A 28 -4.24 -18.98 4.43
C GLU A 28 -5.61 -18.36 4.65
N ASP A 29 -6.43 -18.99 5.50
CA ASP A 29 -7.72 -18.42 5.91
C ASP A 29 -7.54 -17.35 6.99
N ILE A 30 -8.24 -16.22 6.82
CA ILE A 30 -8.26 -15.13 7.79
C ILE A 30 -9.71 -14.92 8.26
N PRO A 31 -10.20 -15.75 9.18
CA PRO A 31 -11.63 -15.81 9.51
C PRO A 31 -12.14 -14.67 10.40
N ALA A 32 -11.25 -13.80 10.87
CA ALA A 32 -11.57 -12.65 11.70
C ALA A 32 -11.00 -11.35 11.10
N CYS A 33 -11.74 -10.28 11.26
CA CYS A 33 -11.32 -8.96 10.78
C CYS A 33 -10.00 -8.51 11.43
N PRO A 34 -8.95 -8.20 10.65
CA PRO A 34 -7.64 -7.78 11.18
C PRO A 34 -7.66 -6.46 11.97
N VAL A 35 -8.75 -5.68 11.89
CA VAL A 35 -8.90 -4.38 12.57
C VAL A 35 -9.66 -4.47 13.87
N CYS A 36 -10.77 -5.21 13.90
CA CYS A 36 -11.66 -5.25 15.09
C CYS A 36 -11.90 -6.64 15.68
N GLY A 37 -11.39 -7.70 15.05
CA GLY A 37 -11.54 -9.08 15.51
C GLY A 37 -12.91 -9.71 15.24
N ALA A 38 -13.87 -8.97 14.64
CA ALA A 38 -15.20 -9.53 14.34
C ALA A 38 -15.13 -10.62 13.28
N SER A 39 -15.96 -11.66 13.44
CA SER A 39 -16.02 -12.81 12.52
C SER A 39 -17.15 -12.70 11.48
N GLN A 40 -17.99 -11.66 11.53
CA GLN A 40 -19.05 -11.44 10.56
C GLN A 40 -18.58 -10.57 9.42
N PHE A 41 -18.60 -11.12 8.22
CA PHE A 41 -18.20 -10.44 6.99
C PHE A 41 -19.04 -10.92 5.80
N GLU A 42 -18.99 -10.16 4.72
CA GLU A 42 -19.63 -10.49 3.45
C GLU A 42 -18.66 -10.28 2.28
N THR A 43 -18.92 -10.92 1.15
CA THR A 43 -18.11 -10.75 -0.05
C THR A 43 -18.20 -9.31 -0.57
N PHE A 44 -17.05 -8.66 -0.73
CA PHE A 44 -16.93 -7.29 -1.23
C PHE A 44 -16.57 -7.25 -2.71
N ALA A 45 -15.54 -7.99 -3.10
CA ALA A 45 -15.05 -8.05 -4.48
C ALA A 45 -14.38 -9.38 -4.77
N VAL A 46 -14.29 -9.73 -6.05
CA VAL A 46 -13.60 -10.94 -6.51
C VAL A 46 -12.75 -10.59 -7.73
N GLY A 47 -11.59 -11.22 -7.89
CA GLY A 47 -10.71 -10.97 -9.03
C GLY A 47 -9.54 -11.93 -9.13
N PHE A 48 -8.65 -11.61 -10.05
CA PHE A 48 -7.43 -12.37 -10.33
C PHE A 48 -6.22 -11.43 -10.33
N ASP A 49 -5.00 -11.98 -10.41
CA ASP A 49 -3.80 -11.18 -10.59
C ASP A 49 -3.73 -10.57 -12.01
N TYR A 50 -4.53 -9.55 -12.25
CA TYR A 50 -4.62 -8.90 -13.56
C TYR A 50 -3.36 -8.12 -13.97
N GLU A 51 -2.49 -7.79 -13.02
CA GLU A 51 -1.30 -6.97 -13.29
C GLU A 51 -0.11 -7.82 -13.74
N TYR A 52 0.21 -8.87 -12.99
CA TYR A 52 1.42 -9.66 -13.20
C TYR A 52 1.14 -11.09 -13.67
N LEU A 53 -0.09 -11.59 -13.49
CA LEU A 53 -0.51 -12.96 -13.85
C LEU A 53 0.40 -14.02 -13.18
N THR A 54 0.79 -13.82 -11.94
CA THR A 54 1.71 -14.69 -11.21
C THR A 54 1.07 -15.98 -10.73
N CYS A 55 -0.24 -15.98 -10.52
CA CYS A 55 -1.00 -17.16 -10.08
C CYS A 55 -2.40 -17.15 -10.68
N ARG A 56 -3.00 -18.34 -10.82
CA ARG A 56 -4.34 -18.53 -11.39
C ARG A 56 -5.45 -18.63 -10.34
N ASN A 57 -5.11 -18.51 -9.06
CA ASN A 57 -6.11 -18.51 -8.00
C ASN A 57 -7.12 -17.39 -8.20
N PRO A 58 -8.43 -17.66 -8.06
CA PRO A 58 -9.41 -16.61 -7.82
C PRO A 58 -9.23 -16.06 -6.41
N TRP A 59 -9.37 -14.76 -6.25
CA TRP A 59 -9.19 -14.07 -4.97
C TRP A 59 -10.45 -13.32 -4.60
N ARG A 60 -10.79 -13.37 -3.31
CA ARG A 60 -11.97 -12.73 -2.75
C ARG A 60 -11.59 -11.74 -1.66
N PHE A 61 -12.00 -10.50 -1.81
CA PHE A 61 -12.04 -9.55 -0.72
C PHE A 61 -13.37 -9.68 0.04
N VAL A 62 -13.30 -9.60 1.35
CA VAL A 62 -14.46 -9.60 2.23
C VAL A 62 -14.48 -8.32 3.05
N GLN A 63 -15.70 -7.84 3.40
CA GLN A 63 -15.92 -6.65 4.19
C GLN A 63 -16.47 -7.00 5.56
N CYS A 64 -15.86 -6.46 6.62
CA CYS A 64 -16.35 -6.56 7.98
C CYS A 64 -17.67 -5.81 8.15
N ARG A 65 -18.69 -6.46 8.73
CA ARG A 65 -19.97 -5.79 9.02
C ARG A 65 -19.89 -4.78 10.15
N GLU A 66 -18.89 -4.91 11.06
CA GLU A 66 -18.72 -4.05 12.22
C GLU A 66 -17.94 -2.75 11.93
N CYS A 67 -16.80 -2.86 11.22
CA CYS A 67 -15.90 -1.72 11.03
C CYS A 67 -15.67 -1.33 9.57
N GLN A 68 -16.31 -2.01 8.64
CA GLN A 68 -16.21 -1.76 7.20
C GLN A 68 -14.79 -1.93 6.62
N HIS A 69 -13.87 -2.54 7.39
CA HIS A 69 -12.56 -2.93 6.88
C HIS A 69 -12.72 -4.03 5.83
N VAL A 70 -11.92 -3.95 4.76
CA VAL A 70 -11.93 -4.94 3.69
C VAL A 70 -10.59 -5.66 3.66
N TRP A 71 -10.61 -7.00 3.59
CA TRP A 71 -9.37 -7.80 3.54
C TRP A 71 -9.49 -8.97 2.58
N LEU A 72 -8.34 -9.47 2.13
CA LEU A 72 -8.26 -10.64 1.26
C LEU A 72 -8.46 -11.92 2.08
N HIS A 73 -9.47 -12.74 1.71
CA HIS A 73 -9.81 -13.98 2.42
C HIS A 73 -10.36 -15.05 1.46
N PRO A 74 -9.63 -16.19 1.30
CA PRO A 74 -8.28 -16.43 1.82
C PRO A 74 -7.22 -15.52 1.18
N ARG A 75 -6.05 -15.41 1.79
CA ARG A 75 -4.90 -14.69 1.23
C ARG A 75 -3.79 -15.65 0.82
N PRO A 76 -2.77 -15.24 0.02
CA PRO A 76 -1.58 -16.04 -0.20
C PRO A 76 -0.88 -16.39 1.12
N ALA A 77 -0.38 -17.62 1.24
CA ALA A 77 0.50 -17.98 2.33
C ALA A 77 1.82 -17.16 2.25
N VAL A 78 2.43 -16.87 3.40
CA VAL A 78 3.67 -16.07 3.46
C VAL A 78 4.82 -16.73 2.67
N THR A 79 4.81 -18.05 2.55
CA THR A 79 5.75 -18.83 1.72
C THR A 79 5.64 -18.55 0.22
N GLU A 80 4.54 -17.99 -0.24
CA GLU A 80 4.28 -17.70 -1.66
C GLU A 80 4.66 -16.27 -2.07
N LEU A 81 5.22 -15.47 -1.15
CA LEU A 81 5.60 -14.08 -1.45
C LEU A 81 6.55 -13.99 -2.65
N SER A 82 7.50 -14.90 -2.80
CA SER A 82 8.43 -14.92 -3.95
C SER A 82 7.73 -15.13 -5.30
N VAL A 83 6.57 -15.80 -5.29
CA VAL A 83 5.76 -16.00 -6.51
C VAL A 83 4.98 -14.73 -6.84
N ILE A 84 4.29 -14.13 -5.86
CA ILE A 84 3.44 -12.97 -6.10
C ILE A 84 4.22 -11.67 -6.27
N TYR A 85 5.50 -11.61 -5.87
CA TYR A 85 6.41 -10.49 -6.10
C TYR A 85 7.51 -10.89 -7.10
N PRO A 86 7.21 -10.94 -8.41
CA PRO A 86 8.19 -11.34 -9.41
C PRO A 86 9.32 -10.30 -9.54
N PRO A 87 10.49 -10.66 -10.10
CA PRO A 87 11.61 -9.71 -10.30
C PRO A 87 11.24 -8.46 -11.12
N THR A 88 10.15 -8.54 -11.89
CA THR A 88 9.60 -7.41 -12.68
C THR A 88 8.68 -6.51 -11.86
N TYR A 89 8.53 -6.75 -10.57
CA TYR A 89 7.68 -5.93 -9.71
C TYR A 89 8.16 -4.48 -9.71
N TYR A 90 7.24 -3.53 -9.92
CA TYR A 90 7.57 -2.12 -10.19
C TYR A 90 8.35 -1.43 -9.06
N ALA A 91 8.13 -1.82 -7.80
CA ALA A 91 8.83 -1.21 -6.67
C ALA A 91 10.33 -1.48 -6.69
N TYR A 92 10.77 -2.58 -7.33
CA TYR A 92 12.19 -2.91 -7.49
C TYR A 92 12.88 -2.12 -8.61
N ASN A 93 12.14 -1.44 -9.48
CA ASN A 93 12.64 -0.82 -10.70
C ASN A 93 12.55 0.73 -10.69
N TYR A 94 12.61 1.35 -9.51
CA TYR A 94 12.51 2.81 -9.37
C TYR A 94 13.59 3.57 -10.17
N GLU A 95 14.78 3.01 -10.30
CA GLU A 95 15.90 3.64 -11.01
C GLU A 95 15.68 3.80 -12.52
N THR A 96 14.75 3.05 -13.09
CA THR A 96 14.39 3.11 -14.52
C THR A 96 13.53 4.32 -14.88
N LEU A 97 13.10 5.13 -13.91
CA LEU A 97 12.31 6.34 -14.16
C LEU A 97 13.12 7.38 -14.91
N ASN A 98 12.44 8.04 -15.86
CA ASN A 98 12.98 9.22 -16.53
C ASN A 98 13.44 10.28 -15.49
N PRO A 99 14.62 10.94 -15.68
CA PRO A 99 15.14 11.94 -14.74
C PRO A 99 14.16 13.05 -14.37
N VAL A 100 13.31 13.50 -15.30
CA VAL A 100 12.29 14.53 -15.06
C VAL A 100 11.21 14.01 -14.12
N ALA A 101 10.70 12.80 -14.35
CA ALA A 101 9.72 12.16 -13.49
C ALA A 101 10.28 11.89 -12.08
N ARG A 102 11.56 11.50 -12.00
CA ARG A 102 12.26 11.31 -10.72
C ARG A 102 12.34 12.60 -9.92
N LYS A 103 12.77 13.71 -10.57
CA LYS A 103 12.86 15.04 -9.94
C LYS A 103 11.49 15.55 -9.48
N ALA A 104 10.46 15.36 -10.29
CA ALA A 104 9.09 15.73 -9.91
C ALA A 104 8.62 14.94 -8.68
N LYS A 105 8.89 13.63 -8.63
CA LYS A 105 8.56 12.78 -7.48
C LYS A 105 9.32 13.18 -6.22
N GLU A 106 10.60 13.50 -6.33
CA GLU A 106 11.40 14.02 -5.21
C GLU A 106 10.80 15.31 -4.64
N LEU A 107 10.39 16.24 -5.50
CA LEU A 107 9.74 17.49 -5.07
C LEU A 107 8.40 17.21 -4.33
N LEU A 108 7.61 16.27 -4.83
CA LEU A 108 6.36 15.87 -4.18
C LEU A 108 6.62 15.24 -2.81
N ASP A 109 7.67 14.41 -2.68
CA ASP A 109 8.06 13.84 -1.39
C ASP A 109 8.52 14.91 -0.40
N HIS A 110 9.35 15.86 -0.85
CA HIS A 110 9.76 17.00 -0.01
C HIS A 110 8.55 17.79 0.51
N ARG A 111 7.54 18.03 -0.34
CA ARG A 111 6.31 18.72 0.05
C ARG A 111 5.47 17.88 1.02
N LYS A 112 5.31 16.59 0.75
CA LYS A 112 4.58 15.66 1.61
C LYS A 112 5.22 15.60 3.00
N ILE A 113 6.54 15.36 3.06
CA ILE A 113 7.28 15.33 4.32
C ILE A 113 7.22 16.68 5.06
N ALA A 114 7.34 17.80 4.34
CA ALA A 114 7.19 19.12 4.96
C ALA A 114 5.79 19.31 5.60
N GLY A 115 4.74 18.80 4.95
CA GLY A 115 3.38 18.78 5.51
C GLY A 115 3.28 17.94 6.79
N ILE A 116 3.88 16.75 6.78
CA ILE A 116 3.87 15.84 7.94
C ILE A 116 4.66 16.42 9.12
N VAL A 117 5.86 16.93 8.88
CA VAL A 117 6.75 17.48 9.91
C VAL A 117 6.11 18.66 10.67
N ARG A 118 5.18 19.40 10.08
CA ARG A 118 4.44 20.48 10.77
C ARG A 118 3.58 19.98 11.94
N HIS A 119 3.27 18.70 11.99
CA HIS A 119 2.53 18.07 13.11
C HIS A 119 3.46 17.61 14.24
N CYS A 120 4.79 17.59 14.01
CA CYS A 120 5.74 17.27 15.06
C CYS A 120 5.82 18.43 16.06
N PRO A 121 5.91 18.14 17.37
CA PRO A 121 6.01 19.20 18.42
C PRO A 121 7.33 19.98 18.34
N ALA A 122 8.37 19.37 17.75
CA ALA A 122 9.66 19.98 17.46
C ALA A 122 10.24 19.36 16.18
N PRO A 123 11.28 19.94 15.55
CA PRO A 123 11.98 19.29 14.45
C PRO A 123 12.44 17.89 14.84
N PRO A 124 12.07 16.84 14.08
CA PRO A 124 12.39 15.46 14.45
C PRO A 124 13.91 15.23 14.42
N ARG A 125 14.43 14.60 15.46
CA ARG A 125 15.84 14.22 15.62
C ARG A 125 16.08 12.75 15.32
N SER A 126 15.02 11.96 15.23
CA SER A 126 15.05 10.55 14.86
C SER A 126 13.89 10.24 13.92
N TYR A 127 14.14 9.36 12.96
CA TYR A 127 13.18 9.05 11.91
C TYR A 127 13.20 7.56 11.54
N LEU A 128 12.03 6.97 11.36
CA LEU A 128 11.85 5.60 10.87
C LEU A 128 11.00 5.60 9.59
N ASP A 129 11.48 4.93 8.53
CA ASP A 129 10.73 4.66 7.31
C ASP A 129 10.41 3.17 7.18
N VAL A 130 9.16 2.80 7.33
CA VAL A 130 8.70 1.41 7.17
C VAL A 130 8.36 1.17 5.71
N GLY A 131 9.12 0.27 5.05
CA GLY A 131 9.11 0.11 3.61
C GLY A 131 9.93 1.19 2.92
N CYS A 132 11.18 1.40 3.38
CA CYS A 132 12.00 2.53 2.97
C CYS A 132 12.45 2.48 1.50
N GLY A 133 12.28 1.35 0.81
CA GLY A 133 12.72 1.17 -0.57
C GLY A 133 14.18 1.59 -0.74
N ASN A 134 14.50 2.30 -1.80
CA ASN A 134 15.84 2.80 -2.05
C ASN A 134 16.33 3.95 -1.14
N GLY A 135 15.64 4.21 -0.02
CA GLY A 135 16.03 5.23 0.97
C GLY A 135 15.75 6.68 0.56
N ARG A 136 14.84 6.91 -0.38
CA ARG A 136 14.53 8.26 -0.87
C ARG A 136 14.05 9.19 0.24
N VAL A 137 13.15 8.73 1.10
CA VAL A 137 12.64 9.55 2.21
C VAL A 137 13.68 9.68 3.33
N LEU A 138 14.53 8.65 3.54
CA LEU A 138 15.69 8.76 4.44
C LEU A 138 16.59 9.94 4.03
N ARG A 139 16.91 10.07 2.73
CA ARG A 139 17.70 11.22 2.21
C ARG A 139 16.99 12.56 2.38
N VAL A 140 15.67 12.61 2.23
CA VAL A 140 14.89 13.83 2.51
C VAL A 140 15.03 14.24 3.97
N MET A 141 14.94 13.28 4.91
CA MET A 141 15.06 13.55 6.33
C MET A 141 16.48 13.90 6.75
N GLU A 142 17.50 13.27 6.16
CA GLU A 142 18.91 13.67 6.33
C GLU A 142 19.13 15.14 5.91
N GLY A 143 18.62 15.52 4.72
CA GLY A 143 18.67 16.89 4.22
C GLY A 143 17.90 17.91 5.07
N ARG A 144 17.03 17.45 5.97
CA ARG A 144 16.30 18.26 6.97
C ARG A 144 17.00 18.31 8.33
N GLY A 145 18.18 17.71 8.45
CA GLY A 145 19.01 17.77 9.64
C GLY A 145 18.86 16.59 10.59
N VAL A 146 18.13 15.52 10.23
CA VAL A 146 18.15 14.29 11.05
C VAL A 146 19.51 13.60 10.86
N PRO A 147 20.27 13.35 11.94
CA PRO A 147 21.57 12.68 11.82
C PRO A 147 21.42 11.28 11.20
N ARG A 148 22.34 10.89 10.33
CA ARG A 148 22.29 9.59 9.64
C ARG A 148 22.23 8.40 10.62
N ALA A 149 22.89 8.50 11.76
CA ALA A 149 22.86 7.49 12.83
C ALA A 149 21.47 7.36 13.52
N ALA A 150 20.58 8.35 13.32
CA ALA A 150 19.21 8.34 13.84
C ALA A 150 18.16 8.15 12.72
N LEU A 151 18.60 7.73 11.53
CA LEU A 151 17.75 7.31 10.43
C LEU A 151 17.62 5.79 10.43
N TYR A 152 16.40 5.32 10.61
CA TYR A 152 16.05 3.91 10.63
C TYR A 152 15.16 3.56 9.43
N GLY A 153 15.28 2.34 8.94
CA GLY A 153 14.46 1.85 7.83
C GLY A 153 14.17 0.37 7.93
N LEU A 154 13.03 -0.03 7.38
CA LEU A 154 12.66 -1.43 7.14
C LEU A 154 12.43 -1.64 5.65
N GLU A 155 13.03 -2.70 5.11
CA GLU A 155 12.85 -3.11 3.72
C GLU A 155 13.01 -4.63 3.62
N LEU A 156 12.36 -5.26 2.65
CA LEU A 156 12.41 -6.71 2.45
C LEU A 156 13.41 -7.16 1.36
N ASP A 157 13.80 -6.26 0.46
CA ASP A 157 14.81 -6.56 -0.56
C ASP A 157 16.22 -6.39 0.04
N GLU A 158 16.88 -7.52 0.30
CA GLU A 158 18.22 -7.57 0.87
C GLU A 158 19.25 -6.78 0.04
N ARG A 159 19.11 -6.77 -1.29
CA ARG A 159 20.00 -6.02 -2.19
C ARG A 159 19.88 -4.52 -1.94
N VAL A 160 18.64 -4.05 -1.75
CA VAL A 160 18.36 -2.64 -1.45
C VAL A 160 18.90 -2.27 -0.08
N VAL A 161 18.71 -3.12 0.94
CA VAL A 161 19.23 -2.91 2.30
C VAL A 161 20.76 -2.84 2.29
N ASN A 162 21.42 -3.78 1.60
CA ASN A 162 22.89 -3.80 1.52
C ASN A 162 23.43 -2.53 0.82
N ASN A 163 22.80 -2.09 -0.27
CA ASN A 163 23.16 -0.85 -0.94
C ASN A 163 23.00 0.38 -0.01
N LEU A 164 21.94 0.45 0.78
CA LEU A 164 21.75 1.54 1.75
C LEU A 164 22.78 1.52 2.86
N ARG A 165 23.14 0.33 3.36
CA ARG A 165 24.20 0.17 4.37
C ARG A 165 25.57 0.60 3.84
N GLU A 166 25.89 0.27 2.60
CA GLU A 166 27.11 0.75 1.92
C GLU A 166 27.13 2.28 1.78
N GLN A 167 25.97 2.91 1.61
CA GLN A 167 25.82 4.37 1.64
C GLN A 167 25.90 4.97 3.07
N GLY A 168 26.04 4.13 4.12
CA GLY A 168 26.18 4.56 5.50
C GLY A 168 24.86 4.65 6.30
N TYR A 169 23.74 4.14 5.77
CA TYR A 169 22.47 4.03 6.52
C TYR A 169 22.45 2.74 7.35
N THR A 170 23.21 2.71 8.43
CA THR A 170 23.41 1.49 9.25
C THR A 170 22.17 1.06 10.04
N GLY A 171 21.20 1.98 10.23
CA GLY A 171 19.92 1.70 10.90
C GLY A 171 18.86 1.03 10.01
N VAL A 172 19.22 0.63 8.77
CA VAL A 172 18.27 -0.07 7.87
C VAL A 172 18.35 -1.58 8.06
N LEU A 173 17.21 -2.23 8.28
CA LEU A 173 17.07 -3.66 8.54
C LEU A 173 16.32 -4.35 7.39
N CYS A 174 16.76 -5.58 7.05
CA CYS A 174 16.08 -6.47 6.12
C CYS A 174 15.13 -7.39 6.90
N GLU A 175 14.02 -6.81 7.37
CA GLU A 175 13.07 -7.54 8.22
C GLU A 175 11.64 -7.08 7.93
N ARG A 176 10.68 -7.97 8.19
CA ARG A 176 9.26 -7.62 8.19
C ARG A 176 8.91 -6.78 9.42
N ALA A 177 8.05 -5.79 9.25
CA ALA A 177 7.64 -4.91 10.34
C ALA A 177 7.02 -5.67 11.54
N GLU A 178 6.41 -6.83 11.28
CA GLU A 178 5.84 -7.72 12.28
C GLU A 178 6.92 -8.46 13.12
N ALA A 179 8.13 -8.59 12.62
CA ALA A 179 9.21 -9.38 13.27
C ALA A 179 10.18 -8.52 14.07
N VAL A 180 10.38 -7.24 13.68
CA VAL A 180 11.40 -6.36 14.27
C VAL A 180 11.20 -6.13 15.76
N THR A 181 12.30 -6.29 16.52
CA THR A 181 12.34 -6.00 17.97
C THR A 181 13.46 -5.04 18.37
N SER A 182 14.35 -4.68 17.43
CA SER A 182 15.63 -4.02 17.71
C SER A 182 15.61 -2.50 17.67
N PHE A 183 14.48 -1.86 17.32
CA PHE A 183 14.41 -0.39 17.36
C PHE A 183 14.24 0.14 18.79
N PRO A 184 14.80 1.34 19.10
CA PRO A 184 14.70 1.92 20.41
C PRO A 184 13.24 2.23 20.79
N GLU A 185 12.77 1.68 21.90
CA GLU A 185 11.43 1.98 22.41
C GLU A 185 11.38 3.44 22.91
N GLY A 186 10.34 4.15 22.45
CA GLY A 186 10.15 5.57 22.83
C GLY A 186 11.21 6.53 22.26
N GLY A 187 11.98 6.10 21.24
CA GLY A 187 13.10 6.90 20.71
C GLY A 187 12.87 7.50 19.33
N ILE A 188 11.72 7.25 18.68
CA ILE A 188 11.44 7.72 17.30
C ILE A 188 10.49 8.93 17.35
N ASP A 189 10.94 10.08 16.85
CA ASP A 189 10.12 11.30 16.81
C ASP A 189 9.12 11.30 15.65
N LEU A 190 9.51 10.73 14.51
CA LEU A 190 8.67 10.61 13.32
C LEU A 190 8.84 9.24 12.68
N ALA A 191 7.75 8.55 12.46
CA ALA A 191 7.70 7.34 11.64
C ALA A 191 6.81 7.55 10.41
N THR A 192 7.20 6.99 9.27
CA THR A 192 6.35 6.93 8.06
C THR A 192 6.18 5.50 7.57
N MET A 193 5.06 5.26 6.88
CA MET A 193 4.73 3.99 6.25
C MET A 193 3.89 4.30 4.99
N PHE A 194 4.53 4.35 3.82
CA PHE A 194 3.86 4.73 2.57
C PHE A 194 3.66 3.50 1.67
N HIS A 195 2.39 3.13 1.44
CA HIS A 195 2.00 1.97 0.65
C HIS A 195 2.62 0.65 1.17
N VAL A 196 2.48 0.40 2.47
CA VAL A 196 2.97 -0.83 3.13
C VAL A 196 1.90 -1.46 4.01
N ILE A 197 1.05 -0.68 4.71
CA ILE A 197 0.05 -1.21 5.64
C ILE A 197 -0.95 -2.15 4.94
N GLU A 198 -1.19 -1.95 3.67
CA GLU A 198 -2.05 -2.81 2.85
C GLU A 198 -1.45 -4.19 2.54
N HIS A 199 -0.13 -4.35 2.68
CA HIS A 199 0.60 -5.58 2.39
C HIS A 199 0.93 -6.45 3.62
N VAL A 200 0.75 -5.90 4.84
CA VAL A 200 1.11 -6.61 6.08
C VAL A 200 0.05 -7.65 6.45
N ASP A 201 0.48 -8.72 7.08
CA ASP A 201 -0.41 -9.79 7.51
C ASP A 201 -1.21 -9.46 8.79
N ASN A 202 -0.63 -8.66 9.67
CA ASN A 202 -1.27 -8.22 10.91
C ASN A 202 -1.08 -6.71 11.13
N PRO A 203 -1.96 -5.86 10.55
CA PRO A 203 -1.83 -4.41 10.66
C PRO A 203 -1.92 -3.90 12.10
N ALA A 204 -2.67 -4.57 12.99
CA ALA A 204 -2.75 -4.19 14.39
C ALA A 204 -1.41 -4.42 15.12
N ALA A 205 -0.75 -5.54 14.88
CA ALA A 205 0.56 -5.82 15.46
C ALA A 205 1.61 -4.81 14.99
N VAL A 206 1.62 -4.46 13.70
CA VAL A 206 2.54 -3.47 13.12
C VAL A 206 2.32 -2.09 13.75
N VAL A 207 1.08 -1.61 13.81
CA VAL A 207 0.75 -0.30 14.41
C VAL A 207 1.12 -0.28 15.90
N SER A 208 0.84 -1.36 16.63
CA SER A 208 1.23 -1.49 18.04
C SER A 208 2.75 -1.39 18.24
N ARG A 209 3.55 -2.01 17.37
CA ARG A 209 5.02 -1.91 17.40
C ARG A 209 5.50 -0.50 17.09
N ILE A 210 4.99 0.13 16.03
CA ILE A 210 5.32 1.51 15.69
C ILE A 210 5.02 2.43 16.87
N ARG A 211 3.84 2.27 17.51
CA ARG A 211 3.52 3.04 18.70
C ARG A 211 4.53 2.88 19.85
N ARG A 212 5.05 1.67 20.06
CA ARG A 212 6.09 1.44 21.10
C ARG A 212 7.38 2.18 20.77
N TRP A 213 7.81 2.18 19.50
CA TRP A 213 9.02 2.86 19.06
C TRP A 213 8.90 4.38 19.11
N LEU A 214 7.69 4.95 18.89
CA LEU A 214 7.47 6.38 18.93
C LEU A 214 7.76 6.97 20.31
N SER A 215 8.42 8.13 20.34
CA SER A 215 8.54 9.00 21.52
C SER A 215 7.15 9.45 22.00
N PRO A 216 6.95 9.81 23.28
CA PRO A 216 5.77 10.55 23.70
C PRO A 216 5.60 11.82 22.85
N GLY A 217 4.41 12.04 22.30
CA GLY A 217 4.16 13.11 21.32
C GLY A 217 4.69 12.84 19.90
N GLY A 218 5.36 11.72 19.67
CA GLY A 218 5.90 11.33 18.35
C GLY A 218 4.80 11.12 17.31
N ILE A 219 5.12 11.40 16.05
CA ILE A 219 4.20 11.37 14.93
C ILE A 219 4.39 10.09 14.11
N PHE A 220 3.28 9.48 13.71
CA PHE A 220 3.22 8.44 12.70
C PHE A 220 2.36 8.89 11.53
N ALA A 221 2.90 8.81 10.32
CA ALA A 221 2.16 9.12 9.09
C ALA A 221 2.17 7.92 8.15
N LEU A 222 0.98 7.48 7.75
CA LEU A 222 0.83 6.35 6.82
C LEU A 222 0.02 6.76 5.59
N GLU A 223 0.41 6.21 4.42
CA GLU A 223 -0.29 6.38 3.16
C GLU A 223 -0.74 5.02 2.64
N THR A 224 -2.00 4.92 2.18
CA THR A 224 -2.59 3.69 1.68
C THR A 224 -3.70 4.00 0.66
N PRO A 225 -4.09 3.07 -0.22
CA PRO A 225 -5.26 3.24 -1.08
C PRO A 225 -6.53 3.54 -0.29
N SER A 226 -7.42 4.35 -0.84
CA SER A 226 -8.70 4.73 -0.24
C SER A 226 -9.87 4.05 -0.92
N LEU A 227 -10.61 3.21 -0.19
CA LEU A 227 -11.84 2.57 -0.70
C LEU A 227 -12.99 3.54 -0.95
N GLU A 228 -12.93 4.78 -0.45
CA GLU A 228 -13.98 5.78 -0.62
C GLU A 228 -13.74 6.73 -1.80
N SER A 229 -12.79 6.40 -2.68
CA SER A 229 -12.54 7.16 -3.90
C SER A 229 -13.55 6.81 -5.01
N TRP A 230 -13.73 7.69 -5.99
CA TRP A 230 -14.62 7.43 -7.12
C TRP A 230 -14.20 6.25 -7.96
N ASP A 231 -12.92 6.08 -8.21
CA ASP A 231 -12.39 4.93 -8.94
C ASP A 231 -12.65 3.63 -8.18
N ALA A 232 -12.50 3.61 -6.85
CA ALA A 232 -12.86 2.46 -6.04
C ALA A 232 -14.35 2.12 -6.16
N HIS A 233 -15.24 3.10 -6.11
CA HIS A 233 -16.68 2.88 -6.29
C HIS A 233 -17.04 2.42 -7.70
N LEU A 234 -16.44 3.01 -8.73
CA LEU A 234 -16.74 2.70 -10.12
C LEU A 234 -16.30 1.29 -10.52
N PHE A 235 -15.17 0.83 -10.00
CA PHE A 235 -14.56 -0.46 -10.37
C PHE A 235 -14.63 -1.50 -9.25
N HIS A 236 -15.37 -1.25 -8.18
CA HIS A 236 -15.32 -1.99 -6.91
C HIS A 236 -15.51 -3.50 -7.01
N ARG A 237 -16.28 -4.02 -7.95
CA ARG A 237 -16.62 -5.46 -8.00
C ARG A 237 -15.46 -6.36 -8.38
N THR A 238 -14.56 -5.89 -9.26
CA THR A 238 -13.54 -6.78 -9.87
C THR A 238 -12.28 -6.06 -10.32
N TYR A 239 -12.38 -4.90 -10.96
CA TYR A 239 -11.30 -4.32 -11.76
C TYR A 239 -10.62 -3.10 -11.14
N TRP A 240 -10.91 -2.74 -9.91
CA TRP A 240 -10.25 -1.60 -9.29
C TRP A 240 -8.74 -1.81 -9.19
N GLY A 241 -7.95 -0.87 -9.71
CA GLY A 241 -6.49 -0.94 -9.68
C GLY A 241 -5.89 -0.90 -8.28
N GLY A 242 -6.63 -0.35 -7.30
CA GLY A 242 -6.22 -0.35 -5.91
C GLY A 242 -6.32 -1.72 -5.21
N TYR A 243 -6.94 -2.71 -5.81
CA TYR A 243 -6.92 -4.08 -5.28
C TYR A 243 -5.53 -4.71 -5.34
N HIS A 244 -4.76 -4.42 -6.38
CA HIS A 244 -3.41 -4.95 -6.58
C HIS A 244 -3.29 -6.45 -6.22
N ILE A 245 -4.27 -7.24 -6.69
CA ILE A 245 -4.44 -8.67 -6.38
C ILE A 245 -3.18 -9.47 -6.76
N PRO A 246 -2.70 -10.38 -5.92
CA PRO A 246 -3.10 -10.71 -4.56
C PRO A 246 -2.17 -10.10 -3.51
N ARG A 247 -1.58 -8.93 -3.78
CA ARG A 247 -0.53 -8.29 -2.97
C ARG A 247 -1.08 -7.41 -1.87
N HIS A 248 -2.21 -6.70 -2.13
CA HIS A 248 -2.91 -5.95 -1.09
C HIS A 248 -3.78 -6.92 -0.28
N TRP A 249 -3.44 -7.09 0.98
CA TRP A 249 -4.17 -7.97 1.91
C TRP A 249 -5.19 -7.20 2.73
N ASN A 250 -4.99 -5.90 2.89
CA ASN A 250 -5.84 -5.01 3.67
C ASN A 250 -6.20 -3.77 2.84
N LEU A 251 -7.47 -3.40 2.85
CA LEU A 251 -7.94 -2.21 2.16
C LEU A 251 -8.77 -1.38 3.14
N PHE A 252 -8.47 -0.10 3.21
CA PHE A 252 -9.00 0.76 4.25
C PHE A 252 -9.96 1.81 3.72
N THR A 253 -11.01 2.08 4.51
CA THR A 253 -11.72 3.34 4.50
C THR A 253 -11.08 4.30 5.51
N PRO A 254 -11.30 5.63 5.43
CA PRO A 254 -10.88 6.56 6.49
C PRO A 254 -11.36 6.14 7.88
N GLY A 255 -12.56 5.57 7.99
CA GLY A 255 -13.11 5.07 9.25
C GLY A 255 -12.39 3.84 9.78
N SER A 256 -12.12 2.83 8.93
CA SER A 256 -11.47 1.60 9.36
C SER A 256 -10.00 1.80 9.74
N ILE A 257 -9.26 2.67 9.03
CA ILE A 257 -7.87 3.00 9.39
C ILE A 257 -7.80 3.83 10.66
N ALA A 258 -8.71 4.79 10.85
CA ALA A 258 -8.79 5.55 12.09
C ALA A 258 -9.09 4.64 13.29
N ARG A 259 -10.02 3.69 13.15
CA ARG A 259 -10.31 2.68 14.18
C ARG A 259 -9.10 1.81 14.51
N LEU A 260 -8.35 1.37 13.49
CA LEU A 260 -7.10 0.62 13.70
C LEU A 260 -6.10 1.40 14.54
N LEU A 261 -5.87 2.67 14.20
CA LEU A 261 -4.93 3.55 14.89
C LEU A 261 -5.37 3.83 16.33
N GLN A 262 -6.65 4.17 16.54
CA GLN A 262 -7.23 4.46 17.87
C GLN A 262 -7.24 3.24 18.77
N ASN A 263 -7.58 2.04 18.26
CA ASN A 263 -7.53 0.79 19.02
C ASN A 263 -6.10 0.47 19.50
N ASN A 264 -5.08 1.00 18.80
CA ASN A 264 -3.67 0.87 19.20
C ASN A 264 -3.16 2.10 19.96
N GLY A 265 -4.04 2.97 20.46
CA GLY A 265 -3.69 4.10 21.32
C GLY A 265 -2.95 5.25 20.61
N LEU A 266 -3.22 5.44 19.32
CA LEU A 266 -2.76 6.59 18.53
C LEU A 266 -3.92 7.56 18.31
N GLU A 267 -3.65 8.86 18.43
CA GLU A 267 -4.59 9.93 18.15
C GLU A 267 -4.49 10.36 16.69
N VAL A 268 -5.57 10.26 15.93
CA VAL A 268 -5.61 10.73 14.53
C VAL A 268 -5.74 12.25 14.51
N LEU A 269 -4.76 12.91 13.90
CA LEU A 269 -4.69 14.37 13.78
C LEU A 269 -5.26 14.87 12.47
N ALA A 270 -5.00 14.16 11.37
CA ALA A 270 -5.44 14.56 10.03
C ALA A 270 -5.59 13.34 9.11
N THR A 271 -6.53 13.44 8.17
CA THR A 271 -6.64 12.56 7.02
C THR A 271 -6.71 13.42 5.76
N LEU A 272 -5.74 13.25 4.88
CA LEU A 272 -5.60 13.99 3.63
C LEU A 272 -5.76 13.03 2.46
N PHE A 273 -6.38 13.49 1.37
CA PHE A 273 -6.53 12.69 0.16
C PHE A 273 -5.51 13.13 -0.88
N LEU A 274 -4.79 12.14 -1.44
CA LEU A 274 -3.69 12.34 -2.37
C LEU A 274 -4.06 11.81 -3.76
N THR A 275 -3.39 12.32 -4.79
CA THR A 275 -3.56 11.83 -6.16
C THR A 275 -3.18 10.36 -6.29
N GLY A 276 -3.98 9.60 -7.04
CA GLY A 276 -3.76 8.18 -7.28
C GLY A 276 -3.99 7.80 -8.75
N HIS A 277 -3.37 8.54 -9.69
CA HIS A 277 -3.52 8.32 -11.14
C HIS A 277 -3.33 6.86 -11.56
N SER A 278 -2.43 6.14 -10.89
CA SER A 278 -2.16 4.73 -11.19
C SER A 278 -3.38 3.84 -10.96
N PHE A 279 -4.18 4.11 -9.93
CA PHE A 279 -5.38 3.31 -9.63
C PHE A 279 -6.43 3.45 -10.73
N TRP A 280 -6.67 4.68 -11.23
CA TRP A 280 -7.52 4.91 -12.39
C TRP A 280 -7.05 4.16 -13.61
N MET A 281 -5.76 4.31 -13.92
CA MET A 281 -5.16 3.74 -15.12
C MET A 281 -5.15 2.21 -15.09
N TYR A 282 -4.77 1.59 -13.97
CA TYR A 282 -4.86 0.13 -13.82
C TYR A 282 -6.30 -0.36 -13.90
N SER A 283 -7.27 0.34 -13.27
CA SER A 283 -8.69 -0.03 -13.37
C SER A 283 -9.16 -0.09 -14.82
N LEU A 284 -8.90 0.95 -15.60
CA LEU A 284 -9.24 0.99 -17.02
C LEU A 284 -8.46 -0.04 -17.83
N HIS A 285 -7.18 -0.24 -17.52
CA HIS A 285 -6.37 -1.27 -18.14
C HIS A 285 -6.97 -2.66 -17.95
N HIS A 286 -7.37 -3.00 -16.73
CA HIS A 286 -8.01 -4.28 -16.39
C HIS A 286 -9.34 -4.45 -17.14
N VAL A 287 -10.21 -3.43 -17.13
CA VAL A 287 -11.48 -3.46 -17.85
C VAL A 287 -11.27 -3.70 -19.35
N VAL A 288 -10.38 -2.92 -20.00
CA VAL A 288 -10.12 -3.04 -21.44
C VAL A 288 -9.55 -4.41 -21.81
N ARG A 289 -8.69 -4.95 -20.93
CA ARG A 289 -8.00 -6.20 -21.19
C ARG A 289 -8.85 -7.44 -20.91
N PHE A 290 -9.61 -7.46 -19.82
CA PHE A 290 -10.25 -8.67 -19.29
C PHE A 290 -11.78 -8.69 -19.37
N LYS A 291 -12.47 -7.53 -19.47
CA LYS A 291 -13.95 -7.49 -19.49
C LYS A 291 -14.57 -7.97 -20.82
N GLY A 292 -13.83 -8.12 -21.89
CA GLY A 292 -14.35 -8.32 -23.25
C GLY A 292 -14.23 -9.73 -23.84
N GLY A 293 -14.03 -10.79 -23.04
CA GLY A 293 -13.94 -12.17 -23.58
C GLY A 293 -12.56 -12.54 -24.12
N SER A 294 -12.47 -13.66 -24.85
CA SER A 294 -11.29 -14.48 -25.16
C SER A 294 -10.13 -13.84 -25.96
N ARG A 295 -10.14 -12.57 -26.25
CA ARG A 295 -9.01 -11.88 -26.92
C ARG A 295 -8.58 -10.65 -26.11
N PRO A 296 -7.38 -10.66 -25.51
CA PRO A 296 -6.87 -9.51 -24.80
C PRO A 296 -6.67 -8.32 -25.75
N ARG A 297 -7.45 -7.27 -25.57
CA ARG A 297 -7.22 -6.00 -26.25
C ARG A 297 -5.94 -5.37 -25.67
N SER A 298 -5.12 -4.73 -26.52
CA SER A 298 -3.93 -4.04 -26.05
C SER A 298 -4.32 -2.82 -25.22
N GLY A 299 -4.40 -2.98 -23.89
CA GLY A 299 -4.71 -1.90 -22.94
C GLY A 299 -3.55 -0.92 -22.70
N THR A 300 -2.62 -0.80 -23.66
CA THR A 300 -1.37 -0.02 -23.51
C THR A 300 -1.58 1.46 -23.23
N TRP A 301 -2.70 2.06 -23.69
CA TRP A 301 -3.04 3.45 -23.42
C TRP A 301 -3.28 3.77 -21.94
N PHE A 302 -3.76 2.80 -21.18
CA PHE A 302 -4.02 2.93 -19.75
C PHE A 302 -2.94 2.30 -18.87
N ASN A 303 -1.84 1.82 -19.44
CA ASN A 303 -0.72 1.34 -18.64
C ASN A 303 0.07 2.54 -18.10
N PRO A 304 0.13 2.77 -16.76
CA PRO A 304 0.78 3.93 -16.16
C PRO A 304 2.29 4.00 -16.47
N ASN A 305 2.91 2.86 -16.75
CA ASN A 305 4.33 2.79 -17.09
C ASN A 305 4.62 3.18 -18.56
N ARG A 306 3.58 3.36 -19.40
CA ARG A 306 3.72 3.60 -20.84
C ARG A 306 3.02 4.86 -21.33
N SER A 307 2.03 5.38 -20.60
CA SER A 307 1.21 6.51 -21.05
C SER A 307 1.41 7.75 -20.16
N LEU A 308 2.37 8.59 -20.53
CA LEU A 308 2.58 9.89 -19.84
C LEU A 308 1.36 10.80 -19.92
N VAL A 309 0.63 10.76 -21.04
CA VAL A 309 -0.63 11.54 -21.22
C VAL A 309 -1.70 11.06 -20.22
N GLY A 310 -1.85 9.74 -20.05
CA GLY A 310 -2.76 9.18 -19.05
C GLY A 310 -2.37 9.59 -17.63
N VAL A 311 -1.08 9.48 -17.29
CA VAL A 311 -0.56 9.92 -15.98
C VAL A 311 -0.87 11.39 -15.75
N ALA A 312 -0.56 12.28 -16.69
CA ALA A 312 -0.83 13.71 -16.56
C ALA A 312 -2.34 14.01 -16.45
N GLY A 313 -3.18 13.38 -17.28
CA GLY A 313 -4.63 13.59 -17.29
C GLY A 313 -5.29 13.16 -15.98
N PHE A 314 -5.00 11.95 -15.48
CA PHE A 314 -5.58 11.47 -14.22
C PHE A 314 -4.99 12.18 -12.99
N THR A 315 -3.74 12.63 -13.05
CA THR A 315 -3.18 13.49 -12.00
C THR A 315 -3.92 14.84 -11.95
N ALA A 316 -4.15 15.48 -13.10
CA ALA A 316 -4.90 16.73 -13.16
C ALA A 316 -6.35 16.55 -12.68
N LEU A 317 -7.01 15.45 -13.06
CA LEU A 317 -8.36 15.11 -12.58
C LEU A 317 -8.39 14.99 -11.05
N ASP A 318 -7.45 14.25 -10.47
CA ASP A 318 -7.41 14.06 -9.01
C ASP A 318 -7.04 15.35 -8.27
N LEU A 319 -6.15 16.18 -8.82
CA LEU A 319 -5.84 17.51 -8.26
C LEU A 319 -7.08 18.41 -8.23
N LEU A 320 -7.83 18.46 -9.33
CA LEU A 320 -9.07 19.23 -9.41
C LEU A 320 -10.10 18.70 -8.39
N ARG A 321 -10.25 17.38 -8.30
CA ARG A 321 -11.18 16.76 -7.34
C ARG A 321 -10.78 17.02 -5.90
N SER A 322 -9.50 16.90 -5.60
CA SER A 322 -8.95 17.18 -4.26
C SER A 322 -9.14 18.64 -3.87
N SER A 323 -8.97 19.60 -4.81
CA SER A 323 -9.23 21.01 -4.56
C SER A 323 -10.71 21.34 -4.27
N LEU A 324 -11.62 20.46 -4.72
CA LEU A 324 -13.05 20.53 -4.43
C LEU A 324 -13.45 19.72 -3.17
N GLY A 325 -12.49 19.22 -2.41
CA GLY A 325 -12.72 18.44 -1.18
C GLY A 325 -13.15 16.98 -1.43
N ALA A 326 -13.00 16.47 -2.67
CA ALA A 326 -13.38 15.10 -2.98
C ALA A 326 -12.32 14.11 -2.47
N LYS A 327 -12.78 12.92 -2.05
CA LYS A 327 -11.91 11.80 -1.68
C LYS A 327 -11.28 11.21 -2.94
N THR A 328 -9.95 11.25 -3.01
CA THR A 328 -9.16 10.71 -4.11
C THR A 328 -8.57 9.34 -3.77
N SER A 329 -7.87 8.73 -4.72
CA SER A 329 -7.55 7.28 -4.72
C SER A 329 -6.57 6.83 -3.65
N ALA A 330 -5.81 7.75 -3.04
CA ALA A 330 -4.94 7.48 -1.91
C ALA A 330 -5.26 8.40 -0.73
N MET A 331 -4.99 7.93 0.48
CA MET A 331 -5.14 8.74 1.69
C MET A 331 -3.86 8.71 2.53
N LEU A 332 -3.49 9.87 3.07
CA LEU A 332 -2.44 10.05 4.05
C LEU A 332 -3.08 10.33 5.41
N VAL A 333 -2.83 9.47 6.37
CA VAL A 333 -3.32 9.62 7.74
C VAL A 333 -2.15 9.96 8.63
N ILE A 334 -2.29 11.06 9.40
CA ILE A 334 -1.28 11.54 10.34
C ILE A 334 -1.85 11.34 11.74
N CYS A 335 -1.10 10.67 12.59
CA CYS A 335 -1.49 10.41 13.97
C CYS A 335 -0.33 10.67 14.94
N ARG A 336 -0.65 10.75 16.21
CA ARG A 336 0.28 11.06 17.30
C ARG A 336 0.18 10.01 18.40
N LYS A 337 1.31 9.62 18.96
CA LYS A 337 1.34 8.94 20.25
C LYS A 337 1.07 9.97 21.34
N PRO A 338 0.03 9.82 22.17
CA PRO A 338 -0.19 10.69 23.33
C PRO A 338 1.04 10.76 24.24
N ALA A 339 1.20 11.89 24.94
CA ALA A 339 2.31 12.12 25.86
C ALA A 339 2.26 11.19 27.09
#